data_3a78ee4bdac3dd53757b722e6e2e1322
#
_entry.id   3a78ee4bdac3dd53757b722e6e2e1322
#
_cell.length_a   1.000
_cell.length_b   1.000
_cell.length_c   1.000
_cell.angle_alpha   90.00
_cell.angle_beta   90.00
_cell.angle_gamma   90.00
#
_symmetry.space_group_name_H-M   'P 1'
#
loop_
_entity.id
_entity.type
_entity.pdbx_description
1 polymer ?
#
loop_
_entity_poly.entity_id
_entity_poly.type
_entity_poly.pdbx_seq_one_letter_code
_entity_poly.pdbx_strand_id
1 'polypeptide(L)'
;MIRSLYYKPGQPIRTNIPPAEFPRLIRDRKGTLWVDFIGEPEELAEPILRGFGFHPLAIDDALQETHTPKVDDWGDYIYLVLSILNYKQENGMFEAEIDELDVFLGHNYVVTFHDQLLTAVEDTWIACQRDIRHVQDGADHLLYRIVDSLVMSYMPLVEQIDAQIDQIEDQVFDKPRRDILEQIFALKRLLLTMRRILLPQREVLNKLARDDFRVIDPRDRVFFRDIYDHLVRLHDLNESLRDLVSGALDTYLSVTNNRMNEIMKVLTIITTFFMPITFITGFFGMNFFEPVAHLVGWTSQQVFAGMMSVMIGLPILMYFWMRGRTWL
;
A
#
# COMPACT_ATOMS: atom_id res chain seq x y z
N MET A 1 -13.30 22.62 -12.09
CA MET A 1 -12.85 24.02 -11.80
C MET A 1 -11.59 24.29 -12.60
N ILE A 2 -11.53 25.44 -13.33
CA ILE A 2 -10.32 25.83 -14.09
C ILE A 2 -9.69 27.00 -13.37
N ARG A 3 -8.39 26.91 -13.08
CA ARG A 3 -7.60 28.01 -12.53
C ARG A 3 -6.35 28.23 -13.38
N SER A 4 -5.81 29.43 -13.38
CA SER A 4 -4.65 29.78 -14.18
C SER A 4 -3.73 30.75 -13.44
N LEU A 5 -2.43 30.60 -13.67
CA LEU A 5 -1.38 31.44 -13.14
C LEU A 5 -0.44 31.84 -14.29
N TYR A 6 -0.12 33.11 -14.38
CA TYR A 6 0.86 33.60 -15.35
C TYR A 6 1.90 34.49 -14.68
N TYR A 7 3.15 34.16 -14.90
CA TYR A 7 4.28 34.97 -14.49
C TYR A 7 5.05 35.50 -15.70
N LYS A 8 5.44 36.75 -15.65
CA LYS A 8 6.34 37.39 -16.60
C LYS A 8 7.41 38.16 -15.84
N PRO A 9 8.70 38.06 -16.20
CA PRO A 9 9.79 38.78 -15.53
C PRO A 9 9.48 40.28 -15.40
N GLY A 10 9.63 40.79 -14.17
CA GLY A 10 9.36 42.19 -13.86
C GLY A 10 7.90 42.57 -13.67
N GLN A 11 6.99 41.62 -13.69
CA GLN A 11 5.56 41.85 -13.42
C GLN A 11 5.07 40.97 -12.24
N PRO A 12 4.04 41.41 -11.52
CA PRO A 12 3.41 40.57 -10.51
C PRO A 12 2.74 39.34 -11.17
N ILE A 13 2.61 38.26 -10.40
CA ILE A 13 1.86 37.07 -10.82
C ILE A 13 0.40 37.46 -11.06
N ARG A 14 -0.14 37.01 -12.18
CA ARG A 14 -1.56 37.10 -12.51
C ARG A 14 -2.21 35.74 -12.31
N THR A 15 -3.37 35.72 -11.67
CA THR A 15 -4.17 34.50 -11.48
C THR A 15 -5.55 34.65 -12.11
N ASN A 16 -6.24 33.55 -12.33
CA ASN A 16 -7.59 33.48 -12.89
C ASN A 16 -7.73 34.22 -14.23
N ILE A 17 -6.84 33.93 -15.16
CA ILE A 17 -6.79 34.53 -16.49
C ILE A 17 -7.88 33.87 -17.35
N PRO A 18 -8.67 34.65 -18.08
CA PRO A 18 -9.67 34.09 -18.98
C PRO A 18 -9.07 33.22 -20.07
N PRO A 19 -9.66 32.05 -20.42
CA PRO A 19 -9.14 31.15 -21.46
C PRO A 19 -8.91 31.82 -22.81
N ALA A 20 -9.67 32.85 -23.13
CA ALA A 20 -9.50 33.64 -24.35
C ALA A 20 -8.14 34.34 -24.47
N GLU A 21 -7.45 34.59 -23.35
CA GLU A 21 -6.11 35.18 -23.34
C GLU A 21 -4.98 34.16 -23.54
N PHE A 22 -5.20 32.85 -23.28
CA PHE A 22 -4.18 31.83 -23.33
C PHE A 22 -3.39 31.81 -24.66
N PRO A 23 -4.00 31.83 -25.86
CA PRO A 23 -3.27 31.81 -27.09
C PRO A 23 -2.30 33.00 -27.27
N ARG A 24 -2.64 34.17 -26.70
CA ARG A 24 -1.77 35.33 -26.70
C ARG A 24 -0.58 35.17 -25.77
N LEU A 25 -0.81 34.64 -24.58
CA LEU A 25 0.24 34.42 -23.57
C LEU A 25 1.26 33.33 -24.01
N ILE A 26 0.77 32.27 -24.65
CA ILE A 26 1.61 31.23 -25.25
C ILE A 26 2.55 31.80 -26.32
N ARG A 27 2.05 32.68 -27.17
CA ARG A 27 2.85 33.33 -28.24
C ARG A 27 3.90 34.29 -27.71
N ASP A 28 3.68 34.93 -26.57
CA ASP A 28 4.61 35.92 -25.97
C ASP A 28 5.97 35.30 -25.56
N ARG A 29 6.06 34.00 -25.33
CA ARG A 29 7.28 33.23 -24.96
C ARG A 29 8.16 33.87 -23.86
N LYS A 30 7.74 34.98 -23.24
CA LYS A 30 8.49 35.72 -22.23
C LYS A 30 8.02 35.45 -20.81
N GLY A 31 6.95 34.72 -20.67
CA GLY A 31 6.37 34.38 -19.37
C GLY A 31 5.93 32.94 -19.34
N THR A 32 5.75 32.40 -18.15
CA THR A 32 5.30 31.04 -17.87
C THR A 32 3.82 31.03 -17.52
N LEU A 33 3.04 30.24 -18.23
CA LEU A 33 1.61 30.03 -17.99
C LEU A 33 1.39 28.65 -17.38
N TRP A 34 0.67 28.59 -16.28
CA TRP A 34 0.15 27.35 -15.72
C TRP A 34 -1.37 27.38 -15.75
N VAL A 35 -1.99 26.39 -16.37
CA VAL A 35 -3.44 26.17 -16.36
C VAL A 35 -3.72 24.83 -15.73
N ASP A 36 -4.59 24.83 -14.73
CA ASP A 36 -4.91 23.66 -13.94
C ASP A 36 -6.42 23.37 -14.00
N PHE A 37 -6.76 22.17 -14.46
CA PHE A 37 -8.12 21.66 -14.57
C PHE A 37 -8.37 20.66 -13.45
N ILE A 38 -9.37 20.93 -12.60
CA ILE A 38 -9.72 20.08 -11.45
C ILE A 38 -11.17 19.63 -11.61
N GLY A 39 -11.38 18.33 -11.90
CA GLY A 39 -12.71 17.75 -12.04
C GLY A 39 -13.58 18.51 -13.04
N GLU A 40 -12.99 18.98 -14.16
CA GLU A 40 -13.71 19.76 -15.16
C GLU A 40 -14.38 18.82 -16.16
N PRO A 41 -15.68 18.99 -16.44
CA PRO A 41 -16.38 18.19 -17.44
C PRO A 41 -15.70 18.30 -18.83
N GLU A 42 -15.67 17.19 -19.56
CA GLU A 42 -15.11 17.09 -20.90
C GLU A 42 -15.59 18.19 -21.83
N GLU A 43 -16.89 18.49 -21.82
CA GLU A 43 -17.54 19.51 -22.67
C GLU A 43 -16.92 20.91 -22.49
N LEU A 44 -16.40 21.22 -21.30
CA LEU A 44 -15.76 22.49 -20.97
C LEU A 44 -14.25 22.46 -21.14
N ALA A 45 -13.61 21.34 -20.85
CA ALA A 45 -12.16 21.17 -20.94
C ALA A 45 -11.69 21.04 -22.40
N GLU A 46 -12.34 20.19 -23.20
CA GLU A 46 -11.93 19.88 -24.56
C GLU A 46 -11.75 21.12 -25.48
N PRO A 47 -12.68 22.08 -25.53
CA PRO A 47 -12.51 23.27 -26.38
C PRO A 47 -11.27 24.10 -25.98
N ILE A 48 -10.96 24.16 -24.70
CA ILE A 48 -9.78 24.90 -24.20
C ILE A 48 -8.51 24.15 -24.57
N LEU A 49 -8.45 22.82 -24.34
CA LEU A 49 -7.30 21.99 -24.72
C LEU A 49 -7.04 22.02 -26.21
N ARG A 50 -8.06 21.98 -27.04
CA ARG A 50 -7.97 22.21 -28.49
C ARG A 50 -7.41 23.57 -28.84
N GLY A 51 -7.73 24.59 -28.03
CA GLY A 51 -7.20 25.96 -28.20
C GLY A 51 -5.71 26.09 -28.00
N PHE A 52 -5.08 25.16 -27.28
CA PHE A 52 -3.62 25.02 -27.15
C PHE A 52 -2.98 24.37 -28.40
N GLY A 53 -3.76 23.73 -29.25
CA GLY A 53 -3.28 22.98 -30.41
C GLY A 53 -2.82 21.56 -30.10
N PHE A 54 -3.28 20.99 -28.99
CA PHE A 54 -2.98 19.61 -28.63
C PHE A 54 -3.61 18.62 -29.63
N HIS A 55 -2.94 17.49 -29.82
CA HIS A 55 -3.43 16.45 -30.70
C HIS A 55 -4.70 15.79 -30.10
N PRO A 56 -5.73 15.48 -30.93
CA PRO A 56 -6.96 14.89 -30.43
C PRO A 56 -6.74 13.62 -29.57
N LEU A 57 -5.83 12.74 -29.94
CA LEU A 57 -5.52 11.55 -29.14
C LEU A 57 -4.97 11.87 -27.73
N ALA A 58 -4.13 12.91 -27.61
CA ALA A 58 -3.61 13.33 -26.32
C ALA A 58 -4.70 14.00 -25.45
N ILE A 59 -5.68 14.65 -26.09
CA ILE A 59 -6.85 15.20 -25.41
C ILE A 59 -7.78 14.08 -24.96
N ASP A 60 -8.07 13.10 -25.85
CA ASP A 60 -8.90 11.94 -25.52
C ASP A 60 -8.28 11.12 -24.35
N ASP A 61 -6.95 10.93 -24.36
CA ASP A 61 -6.25 10.25 -23.28
C ASP A 61 -6.38 10.99 -21.94
N ALA A 62 -6.29 12.33 -21.95
CA ALA A 62 -6.40 13.13 -20.73
C ALA A 62 -7.84 13.24 -20.20
N LEU A 63 -8.85 13.02 -21.04
CA LEU A 63 -10.27 13.06 -20.67
C LEU A 63 -10.83 11.66 -20.34
N GLN A 64 -10.11 10.59 -20.73
CA GLN A 64 -10.43 9.21 -20.41
C GLN A 64 -9.38 8.68 -19.44
N GLU A 65 -9.78 8.07 -18.35
CA GLU A 65 -8.86 7.52 -17.36
C GLU A 65 -7.87 6.52 -17.99
N THR A 66 -6.59 6.83 -17.96
CA THR A 66 -5.50 5.99 -18.45
C THR A 66 -4.52 5.69 -17.33
N HIS A 67 -4.69 4.63 -16.62
CA HIS A 67 -3.95 4.34 -15.37
C HIS A 67 -2.46 3.95 -15.52
N THR A 68 -1.85 4.09 -16.69
CA THR A 68 -0.45 3.74 -16.92
C THR A 68 0.39 4.98 -17.21
N PRO A 69 1.36 5.33 -16.33
CA PRO A 69 2.28 6.44 -16.58
C PRO A 69 3.01 6.29 -17.92
N LYS A 70 3.02 7.37 -18.70
CA LYS A 70 3.65 7.45 -20.01
C LYS A 70 4.13 8.87 -20.31
N VAL A 71 4.99 9.00 -21.30
CA VAL A 71 5.38 10.27 -21.93
C VAL A 71 5.37 10.13 -23.43
N ASP A 72 4.68 11.04 -24.11
CA ASP A 72 4.56 11.13 -25.56
C ASP A 72 5.11 12.47 -26.05
N ASP A 73 6.04 12.43 -27.01
CA ASP A 73 6.63 13.62 -27.63
C ASP A 73 5.86 14.01 -28.90
N TRP A 74 5.21 15.16 -28.88
CA TRP A 74 4.50 15.74 -30.00
C TRP A 74 5.28 16.87 -30.70
N GLY A 75 6.57 17.03 -30.35
CA GLY A 75 7.48 18.00 -30.95
C GLY A 75 7.38 19.39 -30.34
N ASP A 76 6.24 20.06 -30.41
CA ASP A 76 6.03 21.38 -29.83
C ASP A 76 5.62 21.32 -28.34
N TYR A 77 5.19 20.17 -27.87
CA TYR A 77 4.88 19.88 -26.47
C TYR A 77 5.10 18.39 -26.19
N ILE A 78 5.23 18.04 -24.92
CA ILE A 78 5.16 16.65 -24.44
C ILE A 78 3.88 16.47 -23.63
N TYR A 79 3.32 15.28 -23.72
CA TYR A 79 2.18 14.84 -22.93
C TYR A 79 2.64 13.76 -21.96
N LEU A 80 2.34 13.93 -20.68
CA LEU A 80 2.72 13.02 -19.62
C LEU A 80 1.48 12.57 -18.87
N VAL A 81 1.44 11.29 -18.55
CA VAL A 81 0.50 10.70 -17.61
C VAL A 81 1.29 10.23 -16.40
N LEU A 82 0.89 10.69 -15.22
CA LEU A 82 1.48 10.31 -13.93
C LEU A 82 0.39 9.74 -13.03
N SER A 83 0.72 8.71 -12.28
CA SER A 83 -0.20 8.14 -11.28
C SER A 83 0.15 8.66 -9.90
N ILE A 84 -0.87 8.96 -9.11
CA ILE A 84 -0.75 9.42 -7.73
C ILE A 84 -1.48 8.43 -6.84
N LEU A 85 -0.83 8.05 -5.74
CA LEU A 85 -1.45 7.20 -4.74
C LEU A 85 -2.05 8.06 -3.64
N ASN A 86 -3.37 8.12 -3.61
CA ASN A 86 -4.10 8.62 -2.47
C ASN A 86 -4.36 7.48 -1.50
N TYR A 87 -4.13 7.71 -0.23
CA TYR A 87 -4.35 6.71 0.80
C TYR A 87 -5.03 7.29 2.03
N LYS A 88 -5.81 6.43 2.68
CA LYS A 88 -6.40 6.69 3.98
C LYS A 88 -6.06 5.54 4.91
N GLN A 89 -5.81 5.83 6.17
CA GLN A 89 -5.60 4.81 7.19
C GLN A 89 -6.79 4.82 8.15
N GLU A 90 -7.56 3.73 8.16
CA GLU A 90 -8.67 3.53 9.06
C GLU A 90 -8.52 2.19 9.79
N ASN A 91 -8.64 2.19 11.13
CA ASN A 91 -8.53 0.99 11.96
C ASN A 91 -7.25 0.15 11.74
N GLY A 92 -6.14 0.80 11.42
CA GLY A 92 -4.87 0.11 11.11
C GLY A 92 -4.83 -0.55 9.74
N MET A 93 -5.79 -0.28 8.87
CA MET A 93 -5.79 -0.71 7.47
C MET A 93 -5.61 0.49 6.55
N PHE A 94 -4.81 0.29 5.49
CA PHE A 94 -4.67 1.26 4.42
C PHE A 94 -5.66 0.95 3.31
N GLU A 95 -6.43 1.94 2.94
CA GLU A 95 -7.19 1.99 1.70
C GLU A 95 -6.47 2.94 0.75
N ALA A 96 -6.18 2.46 -0.45
CA ALA A 96 -5.41 3.21 -1.44
C ALA A 96 -6.17 3.25 -2.76
N GLU A 97 -6.28 4.46 -3.30
CA GLU A 97 -6.84 4.75 -4.63
C GLU A 97 -5.74 5.36 -5.49
N ILE A 98 -5.80 5.07 -6.80
CA ILE A 98 -4.87 5.64 -7.77
C ILE A 98 -5.61 6.74 -8.50
N ASP A 99 -5.10 7.96 -8.40
CA ASP A 99 -5.52 9.08 -9.21
C ASP A 99 -4.52 9.33 -10.35
N GLU A 100 -4.99 9.99 -11.38
CA GLU A 100 -4.20 10.34 -12.56
C GLU A 100 -3.94 11.84 -12.59
N LEU A 101 -2.75 12.20 -13.03
CA LEU A 101 -2.35 13.56 -13.34
C LEU A 101 -1.85 13.61 -14.78
N ASP A 102 -2.61 14.24 -15.65
CA ASP A 102 -2.24 14.52 -17.00
C ASP A 102 -1.54 15.86 -17.09
N VAL A 103 -0.42 15.89 -17.80
CA VAL A 103 0.37 17.12 -17.94
C VAL A 103 0.77 17.33 -19.40
N PHE A 104 0.43 18.50 -19.92
CA PHE A 104 0.96 18.97 -21.19
C PHE A 104 2.01 20.04 -20.91
N LEU A 105 3.24 19.78 -21.29
CA LEU A 105 4.36 20.71 -21.17
C LEU A 105 4.72 21.27 -22.54
N GLY A 106 4.57 22.58 -22.72
CA GLY A 106 5.12 23.31 -23.84
C GLY A 106 6.29 24.20 -23.43
N HIS A 107 6.87 24.97 -24.37
CA HIS A 107 8.04 25.80 -24.10
C HIS A 107 7.86 26.82 -22.97
N ASN A 108 6.65 27.35 -22.80
CA ASN A 108 6.36 28.39 -21.81
C ASN A 108 5.02 28.20 -21.11
N TYR A 109 4.51 26.99 -21.13
CA TYR A 109 3.28 26.66 -20.42
C TYR A 109 3.30 25.23 -19.86
N VAL A 110 2.58 25.05 -18.77
CA VAL A 110 2.19 23.75 -18.21
C VAL A 110 0.66 23.74 -18.15
N VAL A 111 0.03 22.67 -18.61
CA VAL A 111 -1.38 22.41 -18.41
C VAL A 111 -1.51 21.12 -17.64
N THR A 112 -2.18 21.17 -16.50
CA THR A 112 -2.47 19.99 -15.65
C THR A 112 -3.95 19.70 -15.71
N PHE A 113 -4.30 18.42 -15.79
CA PHE A 113 -5.68 17.93 -15.74
C PHE A 113 -5.75 16.76 -14.75
N HIS A 114 -6.72 16.81 -13.85
CA HIS A 114 -6.97 15.76 -12.86
C HIS A 114 -8.40 15.87 -12.32
N ASP A 115 -8.97 14.73 -11.92
CA ASP A 115 -10.36 14.66 -11.45
C ASP A 115 -10.51 15.10 -10.00
N GLN A 116 -9.61 14.69 -9.14
CA GLN A 116 -9.64 15.00 -7.71
C GLN A 116 -8.60 16.05 -7.36
N LEU A 117 -8.82 16.77 -6.26
CA LEU A 117 -7.83 17.71 -5.74
C LEU A 117 -6.58 16.96 -5.28
N LEU A 118 -5.46 17.17 -5.96
CA LEU A 118 -4.19 16.53 -5.68
C LEU A 118 -3.31 17.39 -4.78
N THR A 119 -2.95 16.89 -3.60
CA THR A 119 -2.17 17.65 -2.61
C THR A 119 -0.84 18.17 -3.19
N ALA A 120 -0.13 17.35 -3.97
CA ALA A 120 1.14 17.74 -4.58
C ALA A 120 1.00 18.92 -5.57
N VAL A 121 -0.10 18.95 -6.34
CA VAL A 121 -0.41 20.05 -7.28
C VAL A 121 -0.81 21.30 -6.48
N GLU A 122 -1.63 21.14 -5.45
CA GLU A 122 -2.08 22.22 -4.59
C GLU A 122 -0.93 22.89 -3.83
N ASP A 123 -0.06 22.11 -3.23
CA ASP A 123 1.12 22.64 -2.52
C ASP A 123 2.03 23.44 -3.46
N THR A 124 2.26 22.93 -4.68
CA THR A 124 3.03 23.64 -5.71
C THR A 124 2.31 24.91 -6.14
N TRP A 125 0.97 24.86 -6.31
CA TRP A 125 0.15 26.02 -6.65
C TRP A 125 0.26 27.14 -5.61
N ILE A 126 0.10 26.79 -4.34
CA ILE A 126 0.23 27.74 -3.22
C ILE A 126 1.65 28.30 -3.14
N ALA A 127 2.68 27.46 -3.34
CA ALA A 127 4.07 27.90 -3.34
C ALA A 127 4.34 28.91 -4.47
N CYS A 128 3.84 28.67 -5.68
CA CYS A 128 3.98 29.58 -6.82
C CYS A 128 3.28 30.92 -6.58
N GLN A 129 2.13 30.93 -5.91
CA GLN A 129 1.44 32.18 -5.57
C GLN A 129 2.19 33.03 -4.53
N ARG A 130 2.90 32.39 -3.61
CA ARG A 130 3.63 33.05 -2.53
C ARG A 130 5.00 33.58 -2.95
N ASP A 131 5.68 32.84 -3.85
CA ASP A 131 7.05 33.16 -4.22
C ASP A 131 7.31 32.89 -5.72
N ILE A 132 7.68 33.96 -6.42
CA ILE A 132 7.97 33.94 -7.85
C ILE A 132 9.11 32.98 -8.22
N ARG A 133 10.01 32.66 -7.28
CA ARG A 133 11.11 31.70 -7.49
C ARG A 133 10.65 30.30 -7.87
N HIS A 134 9.36 29.98 -7.61
CA HIS A 134 8.81 28.69 -7.98
C HIS A 134 8.31 28.62 -9.43
N VAL A 135 8.23 29.76 -10.15
CA VAL A 135 7.67 29.83 -11.51
C VAL A 135 8.57 30.61 -12.47
N GLN A 136 9.60 31.30 -11.96
CA GLN A 136 10.45 32.19 -12.77
C GLN A 136 11.41 31.44 -13.73
N ASP A 137 11.77 30.20 -13.40
CA ASP A 137 12.82 29.45 -14.09
C ASP A 137 12.30 28.70 -15.35
N GLY A 138 10.99 28.82 -15.64
CA GLY A 138 10.40 28.27 -16.86
C GLY A 138 9.31 27.21 -16.60
N ALA A 139 8.71 26.75 -17.69
CA ALA A 139 7.64 25.76 -17.64
C ALA A 139 8.16 24.36 -17.27
N ASP A 140 9.30 23.98 -17.76
CA ASP A 140 9.98 22.71 -17.48
C ASP A 140 10.42 22.62 -16.01
N HIS A 141 10.93 23.73 -15.44
CA HIS A 141 11.24 23.79 -14.02
C HIS A 141 9.98 23.74 -13.14
N LEU A 142 8.87 24.34 -13.59
CA LEU A 142 7.57 24.23 -12.93
C LEU A 142 7.08 22.78 -12.94
N LEU A 143 7.18 22.07 -14.06
CA LEU A 143 6.89 20.62 -14.14
C LEU A 143 7.73 19.84 -13.16
N TYR A 144 9.06 20.10 -13.12
CA TYR A 144 9.94 19.46 -12.15
C TYR A 144 9.37 19.59 -10.73
N ARG A 145 8.96 20.79 -10.32
CA ARG A 145 8.44 21.03 -8.96
C ARG A 145 7.16 20.27 -8.66
N ILE A 146 6.25 20.18 -9.65
CA ILE A 146 5.00 19.40 -9.50
C ILE A 146 5.35 17.92 -9.28
N VAL A 147 6.25 17.38 -10.11
CA VAL A 147 6.63 15.96 -10.06
C VAL A 147 7.45 15.65 -8.82
N ASP A 148 8.34 16.55 -8.40
CA ASP A 148 9.12 16.41 -7.17
C ASP A 148 8.20 16.38 -5.94
N SER A 149 7.25 17.31 -5.83
CA SER A 149 6.23 17.31 -4.76
C SER A 149 5.43 16.00 -4.74
N LEU A 150 5.05 15.48 -5.92
CA LEU A 150 4.35 14.21 -6.04
C LEU A 150 5.19 13.04 -5.52
N VAL A 151 6.44 12.92 -5.96
CA VAL A 151 7.32 11.80 -5.57
C VAL A 151 7.69 11.88 -4.09
N MET A 152 7.93 13.07 -3.57
CA MET A 152 8.22 13.28 -2.15
C MET A 152 7.04 12.95 -1.24
N SER A 153 5.80 13.04 -1.73
CA SER A 153 4.61 12.66 -0.97
C SER A 153 4.53 11.17 -0.62
N TYR A 154 5.31 10.30 -1.29
CA TYR A 154 5.35 8.87 -0.97
C TYR A 154 6.22 8.52 0.25
N MET A 155 7.21 9.36 0.62
CA MET A 155 8.09 9.06 1.76
C MET A 155 7.35 8.89 3.09
N PRO A 156 6.43 9.80 3.47
CA PRO A 156 5.66 9.63 4.70
C PRO A 156 4.83 8.34 4.73
N LEU A 157 4.32 7.89 3.58
CA LEU A 157 3.59 6.63 3.47
C LEU A 157 4.52 5.43 3.72
N VAL A 158 5.71 5.43 3.12
CA VAL A 158 6.72 4.38 3.33
C VAL A 158 7.09 4.26 4.80
N GLU A 159 7.32 5.39 5.49
CA GLU A 159 7.61 5.41 6.93
C GLU A 159 6.45 4.89 7.79
N GLN A 160 5.20 5.21 7.42
CA GLN A 160 4.02 4.70 8.13
C GLN A 160 3.85 3.19 7.93
N ILE A 161 4.12 2.68 6.72
CA ILE A 161 4.06 1.24 6.43
C ILE A 161 5.13 0.49 7.26
N ASP A 162 6.36 0.99 7.29
CA ASP A 162 7.46 0.42 8.06
C ASP A 162 7.09 0.31 9.55
N ALA A 163 6.65 1.41 10.16
CA ALA A 163 6.21 1.44 11.55
C ALA A 163 5.03 0.48 11.82
N GLN A 164 4.13 0.28 10.85
CA GLN A 164 3.03 -0.66 11.02
C GLN A 164 3.47 -2.11 10.92
N ILE A 165 4.47 -2.43 10.09
CA ILE A 165 5.06 -3.77 10.01
C ILE A 165 5.68 -4.14 11.36
N ASP A 166 6.46 -3.25 11.96
CA ASP A 166 7.04 -3.45 13.30
C ASP A 166 5.95 -3.74 14.35
N GLN A 167 4.86 -2.97 14.35
CA GLN A 167 3.74 -3.21 15.26
C GLN A 167 3.06 -4.56 15.03
N ILE A 168 2.93 -4.99 13.79
CA ILE A 168 2.35 -6.29 13.43
C ILE A 168 3.27 -7.41 13.92
N GLU A 169 4.57 -7.31 13.74
CA GLU A 169 5.53 -8.31 14.20
C GLU A 169 5.43 -8.49 15.73
N ASP A 170 5.42 -7.42 16.50
CA ASP A 170 5.24 -7.47 17.95
C ASP A 170 3.93 -8.15 18.36
N GLN A 171 2.82 -7.82 17.70
CA GLN A 171 1.50 -8.38 18.00
C GLN A 171 1.39 -9.88 17.63
N VAL A 172 2.05 -10.32 16.57
CA VAL A 172 2.09 -11.73 16.15
C VAL A 172 2.67 -12.60 17.22
N PHE A 173 3.76 -12.16 17.89
CA PHE A 173 4.38 -12.93 18.97
C PHE A 173 3.55 -12.95 20.25
N ASP A 174 2.85 -11.87 20.59
CA ASP A 174 2.05 -11.82 21.82
C ASP A 174 0.74 -12.62 21.65
N LYS A 175 -0.11 -12.28 20.72
CA LYS A 175 -1.41 -12.94 20.49
C LYS A 175 -1.83 -12.89 19.02
N PRO A 176 -1.50 -13.90 18.22
CA PRO A 176 -1.93 -13.92 16.82
C PRO A 176 -3.47 -13.97 16.74
N ARG A 177 -4.07 -12.87 16.26
CA ARG A 177 -5.50 -12.72 16.04
C ARG A 177 -5.78 -12.58 14.55
N ARG A 178 -7.04 -12.79 14.16
CA ARG A 178 -7.46 -12.73 12.77
C ARG A 178 -7.31 -11.33 12.15
N ASP A 179 -7.52 -10.28 12.94
CA ASP A 179 -7.35 -8.89 12.52
C ASP A 179 -5.93 -8.56 12.08
N ILE A 180 -4.92 -9.19 12.70
CA ILE A 180 -3.50 -9.05 12.29
C ILE A 180 -3.29 -9.60 10.87
N LEU A 181 -3.90 -10.75 10.56
CA LEU A 181 -3.82 -11.33 9.22
C LEU A 181 -4.46 -10.41 8.15
N GLU A 182 -5.58 -9.77 8.49
CA GLU A 182 -6.25 -8.80 7.62
C GLU A 182 -5.36 -7.57 7.36
N GLN A 183 -4.67 -7.06 8.39
CA GLN A 183 -3.69 -5.97 8.26
C GLN A 183 -2.50 -6.36 7.37
N ILE A 184 -1.92 -7.56 7.56
CA ILE A 184 -0.83 -8.08 6.70
C ILE A 184 -1.26 -8.09 5.22
N PHE A 185 -2.48 -8.58 4.92
CA PHE A 185 -2.97 -8.59 3.56
C PHE A 185 -3.29 -7.19 3.01
N ALA A 186 -3.73 -6.27 3.85
CA ALA A 186 -3.94 -4.87 3.45
C ALA A 186 -2.61 -4.21 3.05
N LEU A 187 -1.56 -4.35 3.87
CA LEU A 187 -0.21 -3.88 3.56
C LEU A 187 0.35 -4.51 2.28
N LYS A 188 0.16 -5.81 2.11
CA LYS A 188 0.60 -6.50 0.89
C LYS A 188 -0.07 -5.92 -0.37
N ARG A 189 -1.37 -5.64 -0.31
CA ARG A 189 -2.10 -5.02 -1.43
C ARG A 189 -1.59 -3.61 -1.71
N LEU A 190 -1.39 -2.79 -0.66
CA LEU A 190 -0.85 -1.44 -0.78
C LEU A 190 0.51 -1.42 -1.47
N LEU A 191 1.46 -2.25 -1.00
CA LEU A 191 2.81 -2.35 -1.58
C LEU A 191 2.80 -2.83 -3.03
N LEU A 192 1.87 -3.73 -3.41
CA LEU A 192 1.68 -4.13 -4.80
C LEU A 192 1.11 -2.99 -5.65
N THR A 193 0.22 -2.18 -5.11
CA THR A 193 -0.32 -0.99 -5.77
C THR A 193 0.79 0.05 -5.98
N MET A 194 1.59 0.34 -4.94
CA MET A 194 2.76 1.21 -5.05
C MET A 194 3.73 0.75 -6.15
N ARG A 195 4.07 -0.54 -6.18
CA ARG A 195 4.94 -1.09 -7.22
C ARG A 195 4.40 -0.86 -8.63
N ARG A 196 3.07 -1.02 -8.82
CA ARG A 196 2.40 -0.81 -10.12
C ARG A 196 2.57 0.62 -10.63
N ILE A 197 2.66 1.61 -9.73
CA ILE A 197 2.82 3.02 -10.09
C ILE A 197 4.29 3.39 -10.22
N LEU A 198 5.13 2.99 -9.26
CA LEU A 198 6.53 3.40 -9.20
C LEU A 198 7.33 2.95 -10.42
N LEU A 199 7.11 1.73 -10.91
CA LEU A 199 7.88 1.18 -12.04
C LEU A 199 7.65 1.97 -13.36
N PRO A 200 6.40 2.19 -13.83
CA PRO A 200 6.18 2.98 -15.04
C PRO A 200 6.60 4.44 -14.87
N GLN A 201 6.34 5.05 -13.71
CA GLN A 201 6.77 6.43 -13.44
C GLN A 201 8.29 6.59 -13.52
N ARG A 202 9.03 5.62 -12.98
CA ARG A 202 10.50 5.61 -13.10
C ARG A 202 10.95 5.65 -14.56
N GLU A 203 10.30 4.90 -15.47
CA GLU A 203 10.62 4.92 -16.89
C GLU A 203 10.28 6.28 -17.52
N VAL A 204 9.17 6.91 -17.14
CA VAL A 204 8.83 8.28 -17.57
C VAL A 204 9.93 9.25 -17.15
N LEU A 205 10.33 9.25 -15.87
CA LEU A 205 11.36 10.15 -15.35
C LEU A 205 12.75 9.85 -15.96
N ASN A 206 13.06 8.59 -16.26
CA ASN A 206 14.27 8.22 -16.97
C ASN A 206 14.32 8.85 -18.37
N LYS A 207 13.20 8.84 -19.11
CA LYS A 207 13.10 9.51 -20.40
C LYS A 207 13.26 11.02 -20.27
N LEU A 208 12.55 11.67 -19.32
CA LEU A 208 12.68 13.11 -19.09
C LEU A 208 14.12 13.54 -18.75
N ALA A 209 14.85 12.70 -18.02
CA ALA A 209 16.24 12.96 -17.63
C ALA A 209 17.26 12.75 -18.78
N ARG A 210 16.96 11.90 -19.76
CA ARG A 210 17.94 11.43 -20.75
C ARG A 210 17.63 11.82 -22.19
N ASP A 211 16.34 11.85 -22.56
CA ASP A 211 15.92 12.08 -23.93
C ASP A 211 15.98 13.56 -24.29
N ASP A 212 16.10 13.85 -25.56
CA ASP A 212 16.32 15.21 -26.08
C ASP A 212 14.99 15.89 -26.45
N PHE A 213 14.12 16.07 -25.44
CA PHE A 213 12.87 16.80 -25.62
C PHE A 213 13.13 18.29 -25.89
N ARG A 214 12.52 18.85 -26.95
CA ARG A 214 12.70 20.25 -27.35
C ARG A 214 12.17 21.26 -26.31
N VAL A 215 11.24 20.83 -25.49
CA VAL A 215 10.57 21.67 -24.48
C VAL A 215 11.24 21.66 -23.13
N ILE A 216 12.27 20.82 -22.92
CA ILE A 216 13.05 20.73 -21.69
C ILE A 216 14.44 21.30 -21.93
N ASP A 217 14.84 22.32 -21.15
CA ASP A 217 16.19 22.86 -21.18
C ASP A 217 17.19 21.76 -20.72
N PRO A 218 18.31 21.56 -21.44
CA PRO A 218 19.35 20.64 -21.00
C PRO A 218 19.84 20.87 -19.56
N ARG A 219 19.72 22.09 -19.03
CA ARG A 219 20.08 22.43 -17.65
C ARG A 219 19.10 21.86 -16.63
N ASP A 220 17.83 21.73 -17.00
CA ASP A 220 16.79 21.24 -16.10
C ASP A 220 16.69 19.70 -16.07
N ARG A 221 17.33 19.00 -17.02
CA ARG A 221 17.43 17.53 -17.00
C ARG A 221 18.07 16.96 -15.74
N VAL A 222 18.97 17.70 -15.10
CA VAL A 222 19.58 17.28 -13.85
C VAL A 222 18.55 17.16 -12.73
N PHE A 223 17.53 18.00 -12.71
CA PHE A 223 16.44 17.94 -11.71
C PHE A 223 15.54 16.71 -11.93
N PHE A 224 15.21 16.39 -13.19
CA PHE A 224 14.47 15.15 -13.49
C PHE A 224 15.27 13.89 -13.16
N ARG A 225 16.60 13.96 -13.30
CA ARG A 225 17.48 12.87 -12.86
C ARG A 225 17.46 12.68 -11.35
N ASP A 226 17.42 13.74 -10.58
CA ASP A 226 17.30 13.67 -9.12
C ASP A 226 15.99 13.01 -8.69
N ILE A 227 14.86 13.36 -9.33
CA ILE A 227 13.58 12.69 -9.09
C ILE A 227 13.64 11.21 -9.48
N TYR A 228 14.29 10.89 -10.62
CA TYR A 228 14.48 9.50 -11.02
C TYR A 228 15.24 8.71 -9.94
N ASP A 229 16.30 9.27 -9.37
CA ASP A 229 17.08 8.63 -8.31
C ASP A 229 16.24 8.45 -7.03
N HIS A 230 15.33 9.40 -6.71
CA HIS A 230 14.35 9.25 -5.63
C HIS A 230 13.36 8.12 -5.90
N LEU A 231 12.84 7.98 -7.13
CA LEU A 231 11.95 6.88 -7.49
C LEU A 231 12.63 5.51 -7.43
N VAL A 232 13.91 5.42 -7.81
CA VAL A 232 14.71 4.20 -7.64
C VAL A 232 14.77 3.81 -6.17
N ARG A 233 15.09 4.77 -5.29
CA ARG A 233 15.14 4.53 -3.84
C ARG A 233 13.78 4.11 -3.27
N LEU A 234 12.70 4.76 -3.67
CA LEU A 234 11.33 4.39 -3.25
C LEU A 234 10.96 2.98 -3.71
N HIS A 235 11.36 2.61 -4.92
CA HIS A 235 11.15 1.26 -5.43
C HIS A 235 11.90 0.22 -4.58
N ASP A 236 13.17 0.46 -4.27
CA ASP A 236 13.98 -0.45 -3.46
C ASP A 236 13.42 -0.58 -2.03
N LEU A 237 12.97 0.52 -1.42
CA LEU A 237 12.29 0.51 -0.14
C LEU A 237 10.99 -0.29 -0.19
N ASN A 238 10.17 -0.08 -1.24
CA ASN A 238 8.92 -0.83 -1.42
C ASN A 238 9.16 -2.34 -1.55
N GLU A 239 10.21 -2.78 -2.27
CA GLU A 239 10.58 -4.19 -2.34
C GLU A 239 11.02 -4.73 -0.97
N SER A 240 11.83 -3.97 -0.22
CA SER A 240 12.24 -4.34 1.14
C SER A 240 11.05 -4.50 2.09
N LEU A 241 10.10 -3.54 2.08
CA LEU A 241 8.90 -3.61 2.89
C LEU A 241 8.01 -4.81 2.50
N ARG A 242 7.95 -5.15 1.22
CA ARG A 242 7.21 -6.31 0.75
C ARG A 242 7.80 -7.63 1.28
N ASP A 243 9.11 -7.70 1.35
CA ASP A 243 9.80 -8.87 1.92
C ASP A 243 9.56 -8.97 3.43
N LEU A 244 9.57 -7.84 4.16
CA LEU A 244 9.21 -7.79 5.59
C LEU A 244 7.76 -8.24 5.83
N VAL A 245 6.79 -7.75 5.06
CA VAL A 245 5.39 -8.18 5.16
C VAL A 245 5.24 -9.68 4.88
N SER A 246 6.02 -10.23 3.95
CA SER A 246 6.01 -11.67 3.68
C SER A 246 6.60 -12.45 4.85
N GLY A 247 7.68 -11.97 5.47
CA GLY A 247 8.26 -12.55 6.69
C GLY A 247 7.29 -12.50 7.88
N ALA A 248 6.57 -11.40 8.06
CA ALA A 248 5.55 -11.28 9.10
C ALA A 248 4.40 -12.28 8.91
N LEU A 249 3.98 -12.54 7.65
CA LEU A 249 2.99 -13.56 7.34
C LEU A 249 3.50 -14.97 7.70
N ASP A 250 4.71 -15.30 7.33
CA ASP A 250 5.32 -16.60 7.64
C ASP A 250 5.46 -16.81 9.15
N THR A 251 5.84 -15.77 9.87
CA THR A 251 5.90 -15.76 11.33
C THR A 251 4.50 -15.96 11.94
N TYR A 252 3.46 -15.28 11.45
CA TYR A 252 2.09 -15.47 11.89
C TYR A 252 1.63 -16.92 11.73
N LEU A 253 1.88 -17.53 10.57
CA LEU A 253 1.52 -18.92 10.30
C LEU A 253 2.28 -19.87 11.22
N SER A 254 3.57 -19.62 11.44
CA SER A 254 4.40 -20.44 12.34
C SER A 254 3.91 -20.38 13.79
N VAL A 255 3.65 -19.19 14.32
CA VAL A 255 3.14 -19.00 15.70
C VAL A 255 1.77 -19.64 15.86
N THR A 256 0.88 -19.47 14.86
CA THR A 256 -0.45 -20.09 14.88
C THR A 256 -0.37 -21.61 14.87
N ASN A 257 0.51 -22.20 14.05
CA ASN A 257 0.74 -23.64 13.99
C ASN A 257 1.32 -24.17 15.32
N ASN A 258 2.28 -23.47 15.91
CA ASN A 258 2.83 -23.84 17.22
C ASN A 258 1.75 -23.85 18.29
N ARG A 259 0.88 -22.83 18.33
CA ARG A 259 -0.23 -22.77 19.28
C ARG A 259 -1.25 -23.89 19.08
N MET A 260 -1.57 -24.22 17.80
CA MET A 260 -2.40 -25.39 17.49
C MET A 260 -1.78 -26.69 18.01
N ASN A 261 -0.47 -26.87 17.80
CA ASN A 261 0.24 -28.03 18.30
C ASN A 261 0.23 -28.11 19.84
N GLU A 262 0.34 -26.97 20.55
CA GLU A 262 0.21 -26.92 22.01
C GLU A 262 -1.19 -27.35 22.47
N ILE A 263 -2.25 -26.83 21.81
CA ILE A 263 -3.63 -27.22 22.12
C ILE A 263 -3.83 -28.72 21.88
N MET A 264 -3.36 -29.23 20.74
CA MET A 264 -3.44 -30.65 20.41
C MET A 264 -2.68 -31.50 21.42
N LYS A 265 -1.50 -31.06 21.86
CA LYS A 265 -0.71 -31.72 22.92
C LYS A 265 -1.50 -31.81 24.22
N VAL A 266 -2.07 -30.69 24.68
CA VAL A 266 -2.89 -30.65 25.91
C VAL A 266 -4.10 -31.60 25.79
N LEU A 267 -4.82 -31.54 24.66
CA LEU A 267 -5.98 -32.40 24.42
C LEU A 267 -5.59 -33.89 24.43
N THR A 268 -4.47 -34.22 23.77
CA THR A 268 -3.94 -35.59 23.72
C THR A 268 -3.58 -36.08 25.12
N ILE A 269 -2.93 -35.26 25.94
CA ILE A 269 -2.60 -35.56 27.32
C ILE A 269 -3.87 -35.89 28.12
N ILE A 270 -4.88 -34.98 28.08
CA ILE A 270 -6.14 -35.19 28.77
C ILE A 270 -6.77 -36.51 28.33
N THR A 271 -6.92 -36.73 27.03
CA THR A 271 -7.55 -37.94 26.48
C THR A 271 -6.79 -39.20 26.92
N THR A 272 -5.47 -39.17 26.88
CA THR A 272 -4.62 -40.28 27.26
C THR A 272 -4.79 -40.65 28.74
N PHE A 273 -4.92 -39.67 29.62
CA PHE A 273 -5.19 -39.92 31.05
C PHE A 273 -6.61 -40.44 31.32
N PHE A 274 -7.63 -39.87 30.65
CA PHE A 274 -9.02 -40.23 30.96
C PHE A 274 -9.47 -41.54 30.29
N MET A 275 -8.92 -41.89 29.13
CA MET A 275 -9.34 -43.09 28.37
C MET A 275 -9.26 -44.38 29.18
N PRO A 276 -8.16 -44.72 29.84
CA PRO A 276 -8.07 -45.93 30.63
C PRO A 276 -9.05 -45.92 31.85
N ILE A 277 -9.17 -44.77 32.49
CA ILE A 277 -10.09 -44.60 33.64
C ILE A 277 -11.52 -44.84 33.18
N THR A 278 -11.94 -44.21 32.09
CA THR A 278 -13.30 -44.35 31.51
C THR A 278 -13.57 -45.81 31.10
N PHE A 279 -12.58 -46.45 30.50
CA PHE A 279 -12.69 -47.87 30.12
C PHE A 279 -12.91 -48.76 31.35
N ILE A 280 -12.12 -48.59 32.42
CA ILE A 280 -12.24 -49.37 33.64
C ILE A 280 -13.60 -49.13 34.31
N THR A 281 -14.00 -47.84 34.49
CA THR A 281 -15.26 -47.50 35.10
C THR A 281 -16.45 -48.01 34.28
N GLY A 282 -16.38 -47.89 32.94
CA GLY A 282 -17.41 -48.40 32.04
C GLY A 282 -17.55 -49.91 32.08
N PHE A 283 -16.41 -50.63 32.06
CA PHE A 283 -16.42 -52.10 32.13
C PHE A 283 -17.04 -52.60 33.46
N PHE A 284 -16.63 -52.03 34.56
CA PHE A 284 -17.17 -52.44 35.89
C PHE A 284 -18.54 -51.85 36.18
N GLY A 285 -18.97 -50.81 35.46
CA GLY A 285 -20.33 -50.26 35.53
C GLY A 285 -21.38 -51.05 34.74
N MET A 286 -20.95 -52.04 33.93
CA MET A 286 -21.88 -52.87 33.16
C MET A 286 -22.52 -53.94 34.05
N ASN A 287 -23.84 -54.00 34.07
CA ASN A 287 -24.62 -55.06 34.74
C ASN A 287 -24.69 -56.34 33.89
N PHE A 288 -23.64 -56.69 33.20
CA PHE A 288 -23.62 -57.79 32.24
C PHE A 288 -23.84 -59.17 32.89
N PHE A 289 -23.48 -59.30 34.16
CA PHE A 289 -23.57 -60.55 34.89
C PHE A 289 -24.86 -60.67 35.77
N GLU A 290 -25.67 -59.66 35.84
CA GLU A 290 -26.98 -59.72 36.47
C GLU A 290 -28.08 -60.05 35.42
N PRO A 291 -28.94 -61.02 35.62
CA PRO A 291 -29.25 -61.85 36.78
C PRO A 291 -28.68 -63.29 36.72
N VAL A 292 -27.69 -63.57 35.85
CA VAL A 292 -27.35 -64.96 35.45
C VAL A 292 -26.33 -65.64 36.36
N ALA A 293 -25.50 -64.91 37.09
CA ALA A 293 -24.55 -65.50 38.05
C ALA A 293 -24.20 -64.54 39.21
N HIS A 294 -24.40 -65.00 40.45
CA HIS A 294 -23.74 -64.36 41.56
C HIS A 294 -22.24 -64.71 41.55
N LEU A 295 -21.44 -63.80 40.96
CA LEU A 295 -19.98 -63.87 41.02
C LEU A 295 -19.51 -63.48 42.44
N VAL A 296 -19.55 -64.45 43.33
CA VAL A 296 -19.06 -64.31 44.72
C VAL A 296 -17.57 -63.90 44.64
N GLY A 297 -17.29 -62.68 45.14
CA GLY A 297 -15.94 -62.13 45.15
C GLY A 297 -15.72 -60.94 44.18
N TRP A 298 -16.47 -60.80 43.10
CA TRP A 298 -16.32 -59.72 42.11
C TRP A 298 -16.72 -58.35 42.64
N THR A 299 -17.63 -58.29 43.62
CA THR A 299 -18.07 -57.11 44.36
C THR A 299 -17.43 -57.02 45.74
N SER A 300 -16.37 -57.79 46.00
CA SER A 300 -15.71 -57.77 47.30
C SER A 300 -14.95 -56.46 47.53
N GLN A 301 -14.81 -56.08 48.80
CA GLN A 301 -14.06 -54.91 49.20
C GLN A 301 -12.60 -54.90 48.74
N GLN A 302 -12.00 -56.13 48.55
CA GLN A 302 -10.66 -56.32 48.05
C GLN A 302 -10.56 -55.97 46.54
N VAL A 303 -11.52 -56.39 45.73
CA VAL A 303 -11.60 -56.06 44.29
C VAL A 303 -11.84 -54.58 44.11
N PHE A 304 -12.72 -53.98 44.90
CA PHE A 304 -12.91 -52.52 44.87
C PHE A 304 -11.62 -51.75 45.23
N ALA A 305 -10.93 -52.12 46.29
CA ALA A 305 -9.65 -51.52 46.65
C ALA A 305 -8.56 -51.71 45.58
N GLY A 306 -8.50 -52.87 44.95
CA GLY A 306 -7.60 -53.13 43.82
C GLY A 306 -7.88 -52.25 42.63
N MET A 307 -9.17 -52.11 42.25
CA MET A 307 -9.58 -51.24 41.16
C MET A 307 -9.25 -49.77 41.41
N MET A 308 -9.59 -49.27 42.63
CA MET A 308 -9.24 -47.89 43.00
C MET A 308 -7.73 -47.66 42.95
N SER A 309 -6.92 -48.67 43.35
CA SER A 309 -5.47 -48.59 43.25
C SER A 309 -4.97 -48.50 41.79
N VAL A 310 -5.56 -49.28 40.87
CA VAL A 310 -5.25 -49.21 39.44
C VAL A 310 -5.71 -47.90 38.81
N MET A 311 -6.95 -47.42 39.16
CA MET A 311 -7.47 -46.15 38.63
C MET A 311 -6.59 -44.96 39.04
N ILE A 312 -6.03 -44.94 40.24
CA ILE A 312 -5.15 -43.88 40.71
C ILE A 312 -3.72 -44.10 40.25
N GLY A 313 -3.23 -45.36 40.35
CA GLY A 313 -1.85 -45.71 40.03
C GLY A 313 -1.51 -45.56 38.53
N LEU A 314 -2.44 -45.92 37.63
CA LEU A 314 -2.21 -45.88 36.21
C LEU A 314 -1.96 -44.47 35.69
N PRO A 315 -2.75 -43.44 36.00
CA PRO A 315 -2.45 -42.07 35.59
C PRO A 315 -1.16 -41.52 36.18
N ILE A 316 -0.83 -41.86 37.42
CA ILE A 316 0.43 -41.47 38.07
C ILE A 316 1.62 -42.06 37.29
N LEU A 317 1.57 -43.34 36.94
CA LEU A 317 2.61 -44.03 36.17
C LEU A 317 2.74 -43.45 34.77
N MET A 318 1.61 -43.15 34.13
CA MET A 318 1.60 -42.50 32.82
C MET A 318 2.20 -41.11 32.89
N TYR A 319 1.89 -40.33 33.94
CA TYR A 319 2.49 -39.00 34.12
C TYR A 319 4.02 -39.06 34.20
N PHE A 320 4.58 -39.94 35.04
CA PHE A 320 6.02 -40.09 35.16
C PHE A 320 6.66 -40.62 33.87
N TRP A 321 6.00 -41.52 33.15
CA TRP A 321 6.47 -42.03 31.87
C TRP A 321 6.49 -40.92 30.79
N MET A 322 5.43 -40.12 30.69
CA MET A 322 5.35 -39.00 29.73
C MET A 322 6.38 -37.89 30.07
N ARG A 323 6.57 -37.59 31.36
CA ARG A 323 7.60 -36.65 31.80
C ARG A 323 9.00 -37.09 31.44
N GLY A 324 9.30 -38.41 31.53
CA GLY A 324 10.59 -38.99 31.14
C GLY A 324 10.86 -38.96 29.64
N ARG A 325 9.80 -38.76 28.80
CA ARG A 325 9.90 -38.69 27.34
C ARG A 325 9.83 -37.27 26.79
N THR A 326 9.91 -36.24 27.63
CA THR A 326 9.79 -34.81 27.25
C THR A 326 8.48 -34.45 26.53
N TRP A 327 7.43 -35.22 26.82
CA TRP A 327 6.07 -34.93 26.28
C TRP A 327 5.28 -33.93 27.14
N LEU A 328 5.75 -33.65 28.32
CA LEU A 328 5.23 -32.67 29.27
C LEU A 328 6.18 -31.50 29.43
#